data_10af1e1fb934333db74cd091e00a446b
#
_entry.id   10af1e1fb934333db74cd091e00a446b
#
_cell.length_a   1.000
_cell.length_b   1.000
_cell.length_c   1.000
_cell.angle_alpha   90.00
_cell.angle_beta   90.00
_cell.angle_gamma   90.00
#
_symmetry.space_group_name_H-M   'P 1'
#
loop_
_entity.id
_entity.type
_entity.pdbx_description
1 polymer ?
#
loop_
_entity_poly.entity_id
_entity_poly.type
_entity_poly.pdbx_seq_one_letter_code
_entity_poly.pdbx_strand_id
1 'polypeptide(L)'
;MIKKDFFPNKAAFVTLIAACLVVIISLGIRQTFGLFFFDFEVDLGCTQTDFGFAMGIQLLFWGLLGPIFGIITDKYGGKIAVFTGFLFYIAGVYFLNYGPNTGSWFTFDIGILIGIGLGATAISIPVSIVAKHFPLNTRTIATGIVTSAGSFGYFVSPMYTRYTLMEYGWNT
;
A
#
# COMPACT_ATOMS: atom_id res chain seq x y z
N MET A 1 -23.44 -2.63 18.82
CA MET A 1 -24.67 -2.38 18.03
C MET A 1 -24.42 -1.11 17.21
N ILE A 2 -24.07 -1.24 15.91
CA ILE A 2 -23.84 -0.09 15.01
C ILE A 2 -25.22 0.52 14.76
N LYS A 3 -25.44 1.78 15.23
CA LYS A 3 -26.70 2.49 15.02
C LYS A 3 -27.00 2.57 13.53
N LYS A 4 -28.30 2.49 13.19
CA LYS A 4 -28.84 2.61 11.80
C LYS A 4 -28.39 3.89 11.08
N ASP A 5 -27.86 4.87 11.85
CA ASP A 5 -27.38 6.18 11.41
C ASP A 5 -25.84 6.28 11.28
N PHE A 6 -25.09 5.14 11.31
CA PHE A 6 -23.65 5.17 11.18
C PHE A 6 -23.22 5.63 9.77
N PHE A 7 -23.93 5.20 8.75
CA PHE A 7 -23.66 5.62 7.38
C PHE A 7 -24.58 6.79 6.98
N PRO A 8 -24.04 7.98 6.77
CA PRO A 8 -24.85 9.14 6.39
C PRO A 8 -25.47 8.98 5.00
N ASN A 9 -24.80 8.24 4.10
CA ASN A 9 -25.30 7.97 2.74
C ASN A 9 -24.58 6.76 2.12
N LYS A 10 -25.05 6.29 0.95
CA LYS A 10 -24.42 5.19 0.20
C LYS A 10 -22.99 5.50 -0.22
N ALA A 11 -22.68 6.76 -0.53
CA ALA A 11 -21.34 7.17 -0.92
C ALA A 11 -20.33 7.00 0.22
N ALA A 12 -20.70 7.34 1.47
CA ALA A 12 -19.86 7.12 2.65
C ALA A 12 -19.57 5.62 2.88
N PHE A 13 -20.58 4.76 2.71
CA PHE A 13 -20.40 3.31 2.80
C PHE A 13 -19.40 2.80 1.75
N VAL A 14 -19.60 3.15 0.48
CA VAL A 14 -18.71 2.72 -0.62
C VAL A 14 -17.30 3.26 -0.41
N THR A 15 -17.17 4.52 0.02
CA THR A 15 -15.87 5.14 0.30
C THR A 15 -15.13 4.41 1.43
N LEU A 16 -15.84 4.02 2.49
CA LEU A 16 -15.24 3.29 3.62
C LEU A 16 -14.72 1.91 3.16
N ILE A 17 -15.53 1.15 2.42
CA ILE A 17 -15.11 -0.17 1.90
C ILE A 17 -13.93 -0.04 0.95
N ALA A 18 -14.00 0.91 0.01
CA ALA A 18 -12.90 1.15 -0.94
C ALA A 18 -11.60 1.55 -0.21
N ALA A 19 -11.69 2.43 0.79
CA ALA A 19 -10.53 2.82 1.60
C ALA A 19 -9.93 1.63 2.36
N CYS A 20 -10.76 0.78 2.96
CA CYS A 20 -10.30 -0.45 3.63
C CYS A 20 -9.57 -1.37 2.65
N LEU A 21 -10.14 -1.62 1.46
CA LEU A 21 -9.52 -2.48 0.44
C LEU A 21 -8.18 -1.92 -0.04
N VAL A 22 -8.10 -0.61 -0.30
CA VAL A 22 -6.85 0.06 -0.69
C VAL A 22 -5.76 -0.15 0.36
N VAL A 23 -6.09 0.06 1.63
CA VAL A 23 -5.12 -0.06 2.72
C VAL A 23 -4.70 -1.52 2.95
N ILE A 24 -5.65 -2.47 2.92
CA ILE A 24 -5.36 -3.91 3.02
C ILE A 24 -4.38 -4.34 1.95
N ILE A 25 -4.65 -4.00 0.69
CA ILE A 25 -3.81 -4.38 -0.45
C ILE A 25 -2.44 -3.72 -0.35
N SER A 26 -2.38 -2.39 -0.20
CA SER A 26 -1.12 -1.64 -0.21
C SER A 26 -0.17 -2.06 0.91
N LEU A 27 -0.68 -2.15 2.14
CA LEU A 27 0.12 -2.53 3.29
C LEU A 27 0.39 -4.03 3.32
N GLY A 28 -0.57 -4.82 2.85
CA GLY A 28 -0.42 -6.27 2.71
C GLY A 28 0.73 -6.64 1.77
N ILE A 29 0.75 -6.11 0.55
CA ILE A 29 1.83 -6.34 -0.42
C ILE A 29 3.18 -5.91 0.17
N ARG A 30 3.24 -4.71 0.77
CA ARG A 30 4.47 -4.22 1.40
C ARG A 30 5.01 -5.20 2.45
N GLN A 31 4.13 -5.76 3.28
CA GLN A 31 4.53 -6.67 4.35
C GLN A 31 5.10 -7.99 3.82
N THR A 32 4.71 -8.39 2.61
CA THR A 32 5.14 -9.67 2.03
C THR A 32 6.53 -9.63 1.40
N PHE A 33 7.10 -8.46 1.10
CA PHE A 33 8.43 -8.37 0.47
C PHE A 33 9.51 -9.13 1.24
N GLY A 34 9.44 -9.16 2.58
CA GLY A 34 10.38 -9.94 3.39
C GLY A 34 10.32 -11.45 3.16
N LEU A 35 9.19 -11.98 2.69
CA LEU A 35 9.05 -13.41 2.39
C LEU A 35 9.76 -13.80 1.08
N PHE A 36 9.86 -12.85 0.16
CA PHE A 36 10.51 -13.06 -1.13
C PHE A 36 12.03 -12.80 -1.09
N PHE A 37 12.58 -12.38 0.05
CA PHE A 37 14.00 -12.01 0.14
C PHE A 37 14.92 -13.15 -0.33
N PHE A 38 14.66 -14.38 0.07
CA PHE A 38 15.47 -15.53 -0.32
C PHE A 38 15.43 -15.79 -1.82
N ASP A 39 14.25 -15.66 -2.44
CA ASP A 39 14.08 -15.82 -3.87
C ASP A 39 14.78 -14.69 -4.64
N PHE A 40 14.71 -13.45 -4.13
CA PHE A 40 15.43 -12.30 -4.70
C PHE A 40 16.96 -12.43 -4.58
N GLU A 41 17.45 -13.04 -3.50
CA GLU A 41 18.87 -13.33 -3.35
C GLU A 41 19.35 -14.35 -4.38
N VAL A 42 18.59 -15.43 -4.60
CA VAL A 42 18.93 -16.51 -5.52
C VAL A 42 18.77 -16.10 -6.97
N ASP A 43 17.64 -15.52 -7.34
CA ASP A 43 17.26 -15.28 -8.74
C ASP A 43 17.75 -13.92 -9.27
N LEU A 44 17.77 -12.90 -8.41
CA LEU A 44 18.16 -11.54 -8.79
C LEU A 44 19.56 -11.15 -8.28
N GLY A 45 20.22 -12.00 -7.50
CA GLY A 45 21.51 -11.66 -6.88
C GLY A 45 21.45 -10.50 -5.88
N CYS A 46 20.28 -10.25 -5.31
CA CYS A 46 20.04 -9.16 -4.37
C CYS A 46 20.66 -9.49 -3.00
N THR A 47 21.63 -8.68 -2.55
CA THR A 47 22.24 -8.87 -1.23
C THR A 47 21.31 -8.36 -0.11
N GLN A 48 21.58 -8.79 1.14
CA GLN A 48 20.90 -8.24 2.31
C GLN A 48 21.02 -6.71 2.42
N THR A 49 22.17 -6.19 1.98
CA THR A 49 22.43 -4.74 1.99
C THR A 49 21.56 -4.03 0.97
N ASP A 50 21.43 -4.58 -0.26
CA ASP A 50 20.58 -4.01 -1.32
C ASP A 50 19.11 -4.03 -0.90
N PHE A 51 18.65 -5.15 -0.34
CA PHE A 51 17.29 -5.27 0.18
C PHE A 51 17.01 -4.27 1.30
N GLY A 52 17.87 -4.21 2.31
CA GLY A 52 17.73 -3.27 3.44
C GLY A 52 17.75 -1.81 2.97
N PHE A 53 18.62 -1.48 2.02
CA PHE A 53 18.71 -0.15 1.42
C PHE A 53 17.43 0.21 0.64
N ALA A 54 16.94 -0.70 -0.20
CA ALA A 54 15.69 -0.51 -0.93
C ALA A 54 14.49 -0.28 0.01
N MET A 55 14.38 -1.07 1.09
CA MET A 55 13.33 -0.89 2.10
C MET A 55 13.45 0.44 2.86
N GLY A 56 14.68 0.90 3.11
CA GLY A 56 14.93 2.22 3.70
C GLY A 56 14.51 3.37 2.78
N ILE A 57 14.87 3.30 1.50
CA ILE A 57 14.45 4.25 0.46
C ILE A 57 12.91 4.24 0.31
N GLN A 58 12.29 3.06 0.35
CA GLN A 58 10.83 2.93 0.30
C GLN A 58 10.14 3.69 1.44
N LEU A 59 10.64 3.55 2.68
CA LEU A 59 10.11 4.29 3.83
C LEU A 59 10.31 5.79 3.68
N LEU A 60 11.45 6.22 3.15
CA LEU A 60 11.74 7.63 2.90
C LEU A 60 10.74 8.23 1.90
N PHE A 61 10.54 7.58 0.75
CA PHE A 61 9.59 8.04 -0.27
C PHE A 61 8.15 8.01 0.24
N TRP A 62 7.74 6.96 0.96
CA TRP A 62 6.44 6.90 1.62
C TRP A 62 6.22 8.09 2.55
N GLY A 63 7.19 8.38 3.44
CA GLY A 63 7.10 9.49 4.39
C GLY A 63 7.06 10.86 3.73
N LEU A 64 7.96 11.11 2.77
CA LEU A 64 8.07 12.39 2.08
C LEU A 64 6.88 12.67 1.15
N LEU A 65 6.36 11.65 0.47
CA LEU A 65 5.29 11.81 -0.50
C LEU A 65 3.89 11.78 0.10
N GLY A 66 3.74 11.25 1.31
CA GLY A 66 2.46 11.27 2.02
C GLY A 66 1.84 12.68 2.09
N PRO A 67 2.54 13.70 2.59
CA PRO A 67 2.04 15.09 2.58
C PRO A 67 1.75 15.64 1.17
N ILE A 68 2.58 15.31 0.18
CA ILE A 68 2.38 15.76 -1.21
C ILE A 68 1.10 15.17 -1.79
N PHE A 69 0.88 13.87 -1.63
CA PHE A 69 -0.38 13.23 -2.02
C PHE A 69 -1.58 13.70 -1.18
N GLY A 70 -1.34 14.13 0.06
CA GLY A 70 -2.34 14.84 0.87
C GLY A 70 -2.84 16.10 0.16
N ILE A 71 -1.92 16.98 -0.26
CA ILE A 71 -2.24 18.21 -1.01
C ILE A 71 -2.96 17.88 -2.34
N ILE A 72 -2.50 16.87 -3.07
CA ILE A 72 -3.15 16.42 -4.31
C ILE A 72 -4.58 15.96 -4.01
N THR A 73 -4.78 15.19 -2.94
CA THR A 73 -6.09 14.71 -2.50
C THR A 73 -7.03 15.85 -2.14
N ASP A 74 -6.51 16.89 -1.50
CA ASP A 74 -7.29 18.07 -1.12
C ASP A 74 -7.70 18.92 -2.33
N LYS A 75 -6.81 19.06 -3.31
CA LYS A 75 -7.01 19.90 -4.49
C LYS A 75 -7.77 19.21 -5.61
N TYR A 76 -7.45 17.96 -5.90
CA TYR A 76 -7.93 17.23 -7.07
C TYR A 76 -8.82 16.03 -6.73
N GLY A 77 -8.96 15.71 -5.45
CA GLY A 77 -9.75 14.59 -4.95
C GLY A 77 -8.95 13.31 -4.79
N GLY A 78 -9.39 12.47 -3.84
CA GLY A 78 -8.69 11.25 -3.44
C GLY A 78 -8.57 10.19 -4.53
N LYS A 79 -9.48 10.18 -5.51
CA LYS A 79 -9.44 9.21 -6.63
C LYS A 79 -8.16 9.35 -7.46
N ILE A 80 -7.74 10.58 -7.75
CA ILE A 80 -6.53 10.85 -8.54
C ILE A 80 -5.29 10.40 -7.78
N ALA A 81 -5.19 10.76 -6.50
CA ALA A 81 -4.05 10.36 -5.66
C ALA A 81 -3.91 8.83 -5.59
N VAL A 82 -5.01 8.13 -5.27
CA VAL A 82 -5.02 6.66 -5.14
C VAL A 82 -4.73 5.99 -6.48
N PHE A 83 -5.33 6.46 -7.58
CA PHE A 83 -5.08 5.92 -8.91
C PHE A 83 -3.62 6.09 -9.33
N THR A 84 -3.04 7.27 -9.12
CA THR A 84 -1.61 7.52 -9.38
C THR A 84 -0.74 6.59 -8.54
N GLY A 85 -1.06 6.41 -7.26
CA GLY A 85 -0.34 5.49 -6.38
C GLY A 85 -0.36 4.05 -6.89
N PHE A 86 -1.51 3.56 -7.35
CA PHE A 86 -1.60 2.22 -7.94
C PHE A 86 -0.81 2.08 -9.23
N LEU A 87 -0.75 3.09 -10.09
CA LEU A 87 0.08 3.06 -11.29
C LEU A 87 1.57 2.88 -10.94
N PHE A 88 2.06 3.62 -9.95
CA PHE A 88 3.44 3.45 -9.47
C PHE A 88 3.68 2.08 -8.82
N TYR A 89 2.69 1.57 -8.10
CA TYR A 89 2.76 0.24 -7.51
C TYR A 89 2.86 -0.86 -8.58
N ILE A 90 1.99 -0.80 -9.59
CA ILE A 90 1.99 -1.74 -10.72
C ILE A 90 3.29 -1.63 -11.51
N ALA A 91 3.77 -0.41 -11.75
CA ALA A 91 5.04 -0.19 -12.44
C ALA A 91 6.21 -0.80 -11.67
N GLY A 92 6.28 -0.63 -10.34
CA GLY A 92 7.31 -1.23 -9.50
C GLY A 92 7.28 -2.76 -9.57
N VAL A 93 6.10 -3.38 -9.40
CA VAL A 93 5.98 -4.85 -9.51
C VAL A 93 6.33 -5.34 -10.92
N TYR A 94 5.92 -4.63 -11.97
CA TYR A 94 6.25 -4.98 -13.35
C TYR A 94 7.76 -4.94 -13.61
N PHE A 95 8.43 -3.87 -13.21
CA PHE A 95 9.87 -3.73 -13.43
C PHE A 95 10.70 -4.68 -12.55
N LEU A 96 10.20 -5.06 -11.38
CA LEU A 96 10.83 -6.09 -10.57
C LEU A 96 10.96 -7.42 -11.31
N ASN A 97 9.95 -7.78 -12.12
CA ASN A 97 9.94 -9.04 -12.87
C ASN A 97 10.67 -8.97 -14.20
N TYR A 98 10.68 -7.80 -14.86
CA TYR A 98 11.22 -7.63 -16.23
C TYR A 98 12.44 -6.70 -16.30
N GLY A 99 12.85 -6.12 -15.20
CA GLY A 99 14.00 -5.22 -15.14
C GLY A 99 15.35 -5.94 -15.06
N PRO A 100 16.45 -5.19 -15.13
CA PRO A 100 17.79 -5.75 -14.93
C PRO A 100 18.01 -6.25 -13.51
N ASN A 101 18.62 -7.42 -13.36
CA ASN A 101 18.93 -8.02 -12.06
C ASN A 101 20.16 -7.33 -11.42
N THR A 102 19.99 -6.12 -10.93
CA THR A 102 21.03 -5.35 -10.24
C THR A 102 20.50 -4.70 -8.97
N GLY A 103 21.33 -4.60 -7.91
CA GLY A 103 20.92 -3.98 -6.65
C GLY A 103 20.43 -2.54 -6.81
N SER A 104 21.01 -1.76 -7.74
CA SER A 104 20.55 -0.40 -8.05
C SER A 104 19.14 -0.39 -8.67
N TRP A 105 18.86 -1.34 -9.57
CA TRP A 105 17.56 -1.48 -10.19
C TRP A 105 16.50 -1.93 -9.17
N PHE A 106 16.85 -2.88 -8.33
CA PHE A 106 16.01 -3.33 -7.21
C PHE A 106 15.63 -2.18 -6.27
N THR A 107 16.59 -1.29 -5.97
CA THR A 107 16.31 -0.08 -5.18
C THR A 107 15.38 0.89 -5.91
N PHE A 108 15.51 1.01 -7.24
CA PHE A 108 14.60 1.84 -8.03
C PHE A 108 13.17 1.29 -8.01
N ASP A 109 12.99 -0.01 -8.19
CA ASP A 109 11.66 -0.64 -8.25
C ASP A 109 10.97 -0.63 -6.90
N ILE A 110 11.56 -1.33 -5.92
CA ILE A 110 10.96 -1.52 -4.59
C ILE A 110 11.11 -0.25 -3.76
N GLY A 111 12.25 0.42 -3.83
CA GLY A 111 12.52 1.61 -3.04
C GLY A 111 11.72 2.81 -3.53
N ILE A 112 11.92 3.19 -4.80
CA ILE A 112 11.34 4.45 -5.31
C ILE A 112 9.92 4.23 -5.81
N LEU A 113 9.68 3.35 -6.79
CA LEU A 113 8.36 3.23 -7.42
C LEU A 113 7.29 2.77 -6.42
N ILE A 114 7.55 1.69 -5.70
CA ILE A 114 6.60 1.21 -4.68
C ILE A 114 6.52 2.18 -3.50
N GLY A 115 7.61 2.86 -3.12
CA GLY A 115 7.61 3.92 -2.11
C GLY A 115 6.70 5.10 -2.47
N ILE A 116 6.71 5.53 -3.73
CA ILE A 116 5.78 6.55 -4.26
C ILE A 116 4.34 6.03 -4.17
N GLY A 117 4.10 4.80 -4.62
CA GLY A 117 2.79 4.15 -4.54
C GLY A 117 2.24 4.12 -3.13
N LEU A 118 3.06 3.74 -2.14
CA LEU A 118 2.70 3.75 -0.72
C LEU A 118 2.37 5.15 -0.20
N GLY A 119 3.10 6.18 -0.63
CA GLY A 119 2.80 7.57 -0.26
C GLY A 119 1.36 7.99 -0.58
N ALA A 120 0.80 7.44 -1.66
CA ALA A 120 -0.56 7.74 -2.11
C ALA A 120 -1.63 6.75 -1.59
N THR A 121 -1.28 5.51 -1.25
CA THR A 121 -2.25 4.44 -0.97
C THR A 121 -2.23 3.94 0.47
N ALA A 122 -1.18 4.25 1.23
CA ALA A 122 -1.10 3.87 2.64
C ALA A 122 -2.15 4.61 3.51
N ILE A 123 -2.09 4.41 4.81
CA ILE A 123 -3.16 4.78 5.76
C ILE A 123 -3.61 6.26 5.65
N SER A 124 -2.67 7.21 5.50
CA SER A 124 -2.94 8.65 5.63
C SER A 124 -3.97 9.17 4.62
N ILE A 125 -3.86 8.78 3.36
CA ILE A 125 -4.75 9.26 2.30
C ILE A 125 -6.14 8.63 2.39
N PRO A 126 -6.31 7.30 2.47
CA PRO A 126 -7.61 6.67 2.68
C PRO A 126 -8.33 7.16 3.93
N VAL A 127 -7.63 7.34 5.05
CA VAL A 127 -8.19 7.90 6.29
C VAL A 127 -8.69 9.33 6.07
N SER A 128 -7.90 10.19 5.40
CA SER A 128 -8.31 11.56 5.07
C SER A 128 -9.57 11.60 4.20
N ILE A 129 -9.65 10.72 3.19
CA ILE A 129 -10.82 10.63 2.30
C ILE A 129 -12.05 10.22 3.10
N VAL A 130 -11.96 9.19 3.94
CA VAL A 130 -13.07 8.72 4.78
C VAL A 130 -13.50 9.81 5.76
N ALA A 131 -12.54 10.50 6.40
CA ALA A 131 -12.83 11.58 7.35
C ALA A 131 -13.69 12.72 6.75
N LYS A 132 -13.60 12.97 5.44
CA LYS A 132 -14.41 13.96 4.72
C LYS A 132 -15.85 13.51 4.46
N HIS A 133 -16.12 12.21 4.44
CA HIS A 133 -17.44 11.64 4.13
C HIS A 133 -18.25 11.31 5.38
N PHE A 134 -17.67 11.36 6.57
CA PHE A 134 -18.34 11.04 7.82
C PHE A 134 -18.49 12.27 8.74
N PRO A 135 -19.65 12.44 9.39
CA PRO A 135 -19.88 13.50 10.36
C PRO A 135 -18.99 13.32 11.60
N LEU A 136 -18.77 14.40 12.33
CA LEU A 136 -17.83 14.44 13.47
C LEU A 136 -18.07 13.34 14.53
N ASN A 137 -19.32 13.01 14.79
CA ASN A 137 -19.71 12.00 15.78
C ASN A 137 -19.38 10.56 15.40
N THR A 138 -19.23 10.24 14.11
CA THR A 138 -18.92 8.90 13.62
C THR A 138 -17.56 8.81 12.90
N ARG A 139 -16.92 9.96 12.64
CA ARG A 139 -15.64 10.07 11.92
C ARG A 139 -14.54 9.23 12.56
N THR A 140 -14.37 9.32 13.88
CA THR A 140 -13.32 8.58 14.61
C THR A 140 -13.48 7.06 14.45
N ILE A 141 -14.72 6.57 14.50
CA ILE A 141 -15.01 5.14 14.31
C ILE A 141 -14.69 4.75 12.87
N ALA A 142 -15.14 5.53 11.87
CA ALA A 142 -14.90 5.25 10.48
C ALA A 142 -13.40 5.23 10.12
N THR A 143 -12.64 6.20 10.62
CA THR A 143 -11.17 6.24 10.41
C THR A 143 -10.46 5.12 11.15
N GLY A 144 -10.93 4.75 12.34
CA GLY A 144 -10.45 3.60 13.11
C GLY A 144 -10.64 2.28 12.35
N ILE A 145 -11.77 2.09 11.67
CA ILE A 145 -12.04 0.91 10.83
C ILE A 145 -11.00 0.83 9.69
N VAL A 146 -10.69 1.93 9.00
CA VAL A 146 -9.67 1.95 7.94
C VAL A 146 -8.29 1.59 8.48
N THR A 147 -7.92 2.13 9.64
CA THR A 147 -6.63 1.82 10.28
C THR A 147 -6.54 0.34 10.68
N SER A 148 -7.62 -0.19 11.25
CA SER A 148 -7.71 -1.62 11.60
C SER A 148 -7.65 -2.53 10.37
N ALA A 149 -8.21 -2.09 9.24
CA ALA A 149 -8.11 -2.80 7.97
C ALA A 149 -6.65 -2.95 7.51
N GLY A 150 -5.81 -1.94 7.75
CA GLY A 150 -4.37 -2.02 7.49
C GLY A 150 -3.69 -3.12 8.31
N SER A 151 -3.99 -3.19 9.61
CA SER A 151 -3.48 -4.25 10.48
C SER A 151 -3.95 -5.64 10.04
N PHE A 152 -5.19 -5.75 9.57
CA PHE A 152 -5.72 -6.98 8.99
C PHE A 152 -4.96 -7.37 7.72
N GLY A 153 -4.63 -6.40 6.85
CA GLY A 153 -3.79 -6.60 5.66
C GLY A 153 -2.41 -7.16 6.04
N TYR A 154 -1.75 -6.59 7.03
CA TYR A 154 -0.47 -7.10 7.54
C TYR A 154 -0.53 -8.55 8.04
N PHE A 155 -1.65 -8.95 8.62
CA PHE A 155 -1.82 -10.31 9.15
C PHE A 155 -2.15 -11.32 8.04
N VAL A 156 -3.10 -11.01 7.16
CA VAL A 156 -3.61 -11.96 6.16
C VAL A 156 -2.66 -12.14 4.98
N SER A 157 -2.03 -11.05 4.51
CA SER A 157 -1.23 -11.09 3.28
C SER A 157 -0.04 -12.05 3.36
N PRO A 158 0.76 -12.10 4.44
CA PRO A 158 1.85 -13.07 4.55
C PRO A 158 1.38 -14.53 4.50
N MET A 159 0.21 -14.83 5.07
CA MET A 159 -0.35 -16.19 5.06
C MET A 159 -0.71 -16.63 3.64
N TYR A 160 -1.42 -15.75 2.91
CA TYR A 160 -1.80 -16.00 1.53
C TYR A 160 -0.56 -16.08 0.62
N THR A 161 0.37 -15.12 0.76
CA THR A 161 1.59 -15.06 -0.05
C THR A 161 2.45 -16.29 0.15
N ARG A 162 2.62 -16.76 1.38
CA ARG A 162 3.39 -18.00 1.64
C ARG A 162 2.79 -19.20 0.93
N TYR A 163 1.46 -19.32 0.95
CA TYR A 163 0.77 -20.41 0.26
C TYR A 163 0.99 -20.32 -1.26
N THR A 164 0.78 -19.17 -1.86
CA THR A 164 0.96 -18.97 -3.32
C THR A 164 2.42 -19.13 -3.74
N LEU A 165 3.37 -18.67 -2.94
CA LEU A 165 4.79 -18.81 -3.20
C LEU A 165 5.23 -20.29 -3.24
N MET A 166 4.70 -21.14 -2.34
CA MET A 166 4.99 -22.57 -2.30
C MET A 166 4.41 -23.33 -3.49
N GLU A 167 3.24 -22.93 -3.99
CA GLU A 167 2.54 -23.61 -5.09
C GLU A 167 2.98 -23.16 -6.48
N TYR A 168 3.27 -21.88 -6.65
CA TYR A 168 3.45 -21.25 -7.97
C TYR A 168 4.81 -20.55 -8.15
N GLY A 169 5.59 -20.37 -7.08
CA GLY A 169 6.79 -19.54 -7.11
C GLY A 169 6.48 -18.03 -7.15
N TRP A 170 7.53 -17.20 -7.15
CA TRP A 170 7.38 -15.73 -7.08
C TRP A 170 7.18 -15.06 -8.45
N ASN A 171 7.49 -15.76 -9.56
CA ASN A 171 7.44 -15.25 -10.93
C ASN A 171 6.06 -15.39 -11.60
N THR A 172 5.07 -15.95 -10.93
CA THR A 172 3.72 -16.15 -11.41
C THR A 172 2.75 -15.26 -10.66
#